data_1ff385842ec5957dd8bb53ccde2d4e71
#
_entry.id   1ff385842ec5957dd8bb53ccde2d4e71
#
_cell.length_a   1.000
_cell.length_b   1.000
_cell.length_c   1.000
_cell.angle_alpha   90.00
_cell.angle_beta   90.00
_cell.angle_gamma   90.00
#
_symmetry.space_group_name_H-M   'P 1'
#
loop_
_entity.id
_entity.type
_entity.pdbx_description
1 polymer ?
#
loop_
_entity_poly.entity_id
_entity_poly.type
_entity_poly.pdbx_seq_one_letter_code
_entity_poly.pdbx_strand_id
1 'polypeptide(L)'
;MDLSRRHVLKLGGAALVGTAVVPSHARGQTPKRGGTLALRTWDPPHFDPFQTISYKTHIAQSFTHSRLLKHKAGPNVVPGTFAIEGDLAESWSQPNETTYVFKLRKGVRWHNKPPVNGRELTADDVVYSVNHFLTVKGNANAYMLRSLEKVEAVDRHTVKFTLKEPFVWFLDMLANPMAVAIIAREVVEKYGDLKKAESVVGTGPWMLDAYRPNVGLTFVSNPGYFIAGLPYIDRVEMAVDEDNASRIAAFLAGKYDLGWEFPGTINRTDWVQIKDTLKQKRPNLKTVEFPSAVMSHISMRTDAKPFSDVRVRQAMSLAIDRQAIIDAVFEGVGVINPPVPAALREWSVPMDKLGVGAKYYAYDPAEAKRLLAAAGYPNGFPASMCFTTYGSTILVDSMQLVQKSLKDVGIDVKLDTKEYGAYISTCFYGKFDSMTYGPQTGFLEPDNFLFGQYYPEELKNQSHINDPVVSDMLVRQRRTVDLAKRREVIFDIQRRLAKQQYYVQMPSGVYIGVWEGALKNYAPSFGYDYGGRLMAAWLDR
;
A
#
# COMPACT_ATOMS: atom_id res chain seq x y z
N MET A 1 -9.44 -26.07 -42.34
CA MET A 1 -8.74 -27.21 -41.71
C MET A 1 -8.93 -27.12 -40.23
N ASP A 2 -9.62 -28.06 -39.74
CA ASP A 2 -10.21 -28.24 -38.42
C ASP A 2 -9.15 -28.67 -37.41
N LEU A 3 -9.06 -28.03 -36.26
CA LEU A 3 -8.40 -28.59 -35.10
C LEU A 3 -9.26 -28.36 -33.86
N SER A 4 -9.87 -29.46 -33.56
CA SER A 4 -10.89 -29.78 -32.59
C SER A 4 -10.62 -29.31 -31.17
N ARG A 5 -11.71 -28.79 -30.58
CA ARG A 5 -12.01 -28.78 -29.15
C ARG A 5 -11.99 -30.19 -28.57
N ARG A 6 -11.23 -30.43 -27.55
CA ARG A 6 -11.50 -31.36 -26.43
C ARG A 6 -10.29 -31.40 -25.50
N HIS A 7 -10.34 -30.69 -24.34
CA HIS A 7 -9.90 -31.26 -23.07
C HIS A 7 -10.75 -30.64 -21.97
N VAL A 8 -11.74 -31.40 -21.60
CA VAL A 8 -12.61 -31.12 -20.44
C VAL A 8 -11.84 -31.48 -19.17
N LEU A 9 -11.86 -30.52 -18.26
CA LEU A 9 -11.65 -30.61 -16.83
C LEU A 9 -11.67 -32.03 -16.21
N LYS A 10 -10.54 -32.44 -15.65
CA LYS A 10 -10.52 -33.23 -14.42
C LYS A 10 -9.96 -32.35 -13.32
N LEU A 11 -10.83 -31.88 -12.45
CA LEU A 11 -10.49 -31.33 -11.16
C LEU A 11 -9.94 -32.47 -10.28
N GLY A 12 -8.66 -32.72 -10.41
CA GLY A 12 -7.89 -33.49 -9.44
C GLY A 12 -7.11 -32.46 -8.63
N GLY A 13 -7.19 -32.54 -7.29
CA GLY A 13 -6.48 -31.65 -6.38
C GLY A 13 -5.00 -31.57 -6.72
N ALA A 14 -4.60 -30.51 -7.39
CA ALA A 14 -3.20 -30.22 -7.65
C ALA A 14 -2.65 -29.53 -6.40
N ALA A 15 -1.85 -30.25 -5.63
CA ALA A 15 -0.95 -29.63 -4.68
C ALA A 15 -0.03 -28.68 -5.47
N LEU A 16 -0.27 -27.38 -5.38
CA LEU A 16 0.66 -26.39 -5.86
C LEU A 16 1.89 -26.41 -4.94
N VAL A 17 2.84 -27.27 -5.25
CA VAL A 17 4.14 -27.25 -4.62
C VAL A 17 4.86 -26.00 -5.12
N GLY A 18 4.77 -24.94 -4.33
CA GLY A 18 5.61 -23.77 -4.53
C GLY A 18 7.06 -24.13 -4.22
N THR A 19 7.80 -24.57 -5.22
CA THR A 19 9.25 -24.75 -5.09
C THR A 19 9.89 -23.40 -4.76
N ALA A 20 10.71 -23.37 -3.72
CA ALA A 20 11.56 -22.22 -3.40
C ALA A 20 12.46 -21.92 -4.60
N VAL A 21 12.07 -20.93 -5.41
CA VAL A 21 12.92 -20.44 -6.48
C VAL A 21 13.98 -19.56 -5.82
N VAL A 22 15.18 -20.05 -5.71
CA VAL A 22 16.37 -19.22 -5.51
C VAL A 22 16.32 -18.10 -6.53
N PRO A 23 16.43 -16.82 -6.15
CA PRO A 23 16.32 -15.71 -7.10
C PRO A 23 17.28 -15.95 -8.25
N SER A 24 16.75 -15.96 -9.48
CA SER A 24 17.54 -16.15 -10.69
C SER A 24 18.53 -15.00 -10.80
N HIS A 25 19.80 -15.32 -10.69
CA HIS A 25 20.90 -14.38 -10.86
C HIS A 25 20.84 -13.78 -12.26
N ALA A 26 20.96 -12.48 -12.38
CA ALA A 26 21.24 -11.84 -13.66
C ALA A 26 22.43 -12.55 -14.28
N ARG A 27 22.29 -13.11 -15.49
CA ARG A 27 23.34 -13.89 -16.16
C ARG A 27 24.66 -13.13 -16.15
N GLY A 28 25.63 -13.58 -15.39
CA GLY A 28 27.01 -13.19 -15.52
C GLY A 28 27.72 -12.53 -14.34
N GLN A 29 27.03 -12.11 -13.26
CA GLN A 29 27.72 -11.48 -12.12
C GLN A 29 27.49 -12.26 -10.83
N THR A 30 28.56 -12.62 -10.14
CA THR A 30 28.50 -13.21 -8.78
C THR A 30 28.16 -12.11 -7.78
N PRO A 31 27.11 -12.26 -6.94
CA PRO A 31 26.79 -11.28 -5.92
C PRO A 31 27.96 -11.04 -4.96
N LYS A 32 28.28 -9.77 -4.72
CA LYS A 32 29.25 -9.36 -3.71
C LYS A 32 28.54 -9.25 -2.36
N ARG A 33 29.28 -9.61 -1.30
CA ARG A 33 28.81 -9.42 0.08
C ARG A 33 29.42 -8.18 0.69
N GLY A 34 28.69 -7.58 1.60
CA GLY A 34 29.17 -6.45 2.36
C GLY A 34 28.65 -5.10 1.89
N GLY A 35 29.14 -4.08 2.54
CA GLY A 35 28.86 -2.69 2.22
C GLY A 35 27.62 -2.13 2.92
N THR A 36 27.50 -0.81 2.78
CA THR A 36 26.41 -0.01 3.33
C THR A 36 25.53 0.54 2.21
N LEU A 37 24.23 0.30 2.31
CA LEU A 37 23.21 0.90 1.46
C LEU A 37 22.68 2.16 2.14
N ALA A 38 22.82 3.29 1.48
CA ALA A 38 22.36 4.58 2.00
C ALA A 38 21.02 4.97 1.39
N LEU A 39 20.02 5.17 2.23
CA LEU A 39 18.66 5.49 1.84
C LEU A 39 18.15 6.75 2.55
N ARG A 40 17.15 7.36 1.98
CA ARG A 40 16.32 8.35 2.65
C ARG A 40 15.08 7.67 3.21
N THR A 41 14.56 8.12 4.34
CA THR A 41 13.30 7.65 4.91
C THR A 41 12.51 8.78 5.59
N TRP A 42 11.42 8.41 6.20
CA TRP A 42 10.58 9.26 7.04
C TRP A 42 10.64 8.78 8.47
N ASP A 43 10.45 9.69 9.42
CA ASP A 43 10.38 9.32 10.82
C ASP A 43 9.07 8.55 11.11
N PRO A 44 9.12 7.30 11.59
CA PRO A 44 7.92 6.56 11.95
C PRO A 44 7.27 7.17 13.20
N PRO A 45 5.93 7.32 13.25
CA PRO A 45 5.25 7.82 14.44
C PRO A 45 5.43 6.87 15.63
N HIS A 46 5.60 5.60 15.37
CA HIS A 46 5.98 4.52 16.29
C HIS A 46 6.23 3.23 15.49
N PHE A 47 6.66 2.15 16.16
CA PHE A 47 7.03 0.89 15.49
C PHE A 47 5.94 -0.20 15.53
N ASP A 48 4.79 0.02 16.15
CA ASP A 48 3.69 -0.97 16.18
C ASP A 48 2.97 -1.02 14.83
N PRO A 49 3.08 -2.13 14.07
CA PRO A 49 2.49 -2.23 12.73
C PRO A 49 0.97 -2.46 12.76
N PHE A 50 0.43 -2.87 13.90
CA PHE A 50 -0.98 -3.21 14.02
C PHE A 50 -1.81 -2.02 14.53
N GLN A 51 -1.17 -1.05 15.18
CA GLN A 51 -1.84 0.13 15.72
C GLN A 51 -1.65 1.38 14.85
N THR A 52 -1.18 1.22 13.62
CA THR A 52 -1.07 2.29 12.63
C THR A 52 -1.22 1.79 11.21
N ILE A 53 -1.70 2.67 10.33
CA ILE A 53 -1.67 2.49 8.89
C ILE A 53 -0.52 3.28 8.25
N SER A 54 0.34 3.90 9.06
CA SER A 54 1.45 4.72 8.56
C SER A 54 2.43 3.88 7.76
N TYR A 55 2.59 4.22 6.48
CA TYR A 55 3.61 3.62 5.62
C TYR A 55 5.03 3.79 6.19
N LYS A 56 5.28 4.86 6.95
CA LYS A 56 6.56 5.13 7.60
C LYS A 56 6.96 3.97 8.54
N THR A 57 6.01 3.49 9.35
CA THR A 57 6.19 2.31 10.21
C THR A 57 6.40 1.04 9.40
N HIS A 58 5.55 0.79 8.41
CA HIS A 58 5.60 -0.46 7.63
C HIS A 58 6.85 -0.58 6.76
N ILE A 59 7.40 0.54 6.26
CA ILE A 59 8.70 0.55 5.58
C ILE A 59 9.79 0.07 6.54
N ALA A 60 9.92 0.68 7.72
CA ALA A 60 10.93 0.29 8.69
C ALA A 60 10.80 -1.19 9.10
N GLN A 61 9.55 -1.64 9.31
CA GLN A 61 9.24 -3.01 9.68
C GLN A 61 9.58 -4.04 8.59
N SER A 62 9.46 -3.68 7.32
CA SER A 62 9.75 -4.59 6.20
C SER A 62 11.18 -5.13 6.20
N PHE A 63 12.11 -4.44 6.87
CA PHE A 63 13.50 -4.89 7.02
C PHE A 63 13.66 -5.91 8.15
N THR A 64 12.79 -5.89 9.13
CA THR A 64 13.00 -6.61 10.41
C THR A 64 12.02 -7.77 10.65
N HIS A 65 10.84 -7.73 10.04
CA HIS A 65 9.81 -8.74 10.27
C HIS A 65 9.48 -9.49 8.98
N SER A 66 9.22 -10.78 9.14
CA SER A 66 8.73 -11.66 8.08
C SER A 66 7.22 -11.87 8.19
N ARG A 67 6.64 -12.38 7.12
CA ARG A 67 5.24 -12.79 6.99
C ARG A 67 5.17 -14.28 6.61
N LEU A 68 3.99 -14.84 6.51
CA LEU A 68 3.85 -16.20 5.94
C LEU A 68 4.19 -16.19 4.45
N LEU A 69 3.67 -15.22 3.73
CA LEU A 69 3.86 -15.03 2.29
C LEU A 69 4.38 -13.63 2.02
N LYS A 70 4.91 -13.42 0.82
CA LYS A 70 5.31 -12.11 0.30
C LYS A 70 5.10 -12.03 -1.21
N HIS A 71 5.14 -10.83 -1.77
CA HIS A 71 5.14 -10.66 -3.22
C HIS A 71 6.54 -10.85 -3.78
N LYS A 72 6.63 -11.47 -4.96
CA LYS A 72 7.88 -11.57 -5.70
C LYS A 72 8.43 -10.20 -6.04
N ALA A 73 9.74 -10.05 -5.92
CA ALA A 73 10.45 -8.82 -6.22
C ALA A 73 11.71 -9.11 -7.05
N GLY A 74 12.26 -8.08 -7.66
CA GLY A 74 13.51 -8.16 -8.41
C GLY A 74 13.37 -7.73 -9.88
N PRO A 75 14.51 -7.67 -10.62
CA PRO A 75 14.55 -7.07 -11.96
C PRO A 75 13.73 -7.80 -13.02
N ASN A 76 13.36 -9.05 -12.78
CA ASN A 76 12.53 -9.85 -13.69
C ASN A 76 11.03 -9.78 -13.37
N VAL A 77 10.64 -8.95 -12.40
CA VAL A 77 9.24 -8.76 -12.00
C VAL A 77 8.76 -7.41 -12.51
N VAL A 78 7.76 -7.42 -13.36
CA VAL A 78 7.14 -6.18 -13.85
C VAL A 78 6.41 -5.48 -12.69
N PRO A 79 6.65 -4.18 -12.44
CA PRO A 79 5.91 -3.43 -11.44
C PRO A 79 4.40 -3.56 -11.64
N GLY A 80 3.67 -3.85 -10.56
CA GLY A 80 2.23 -4.14 -10.63
C GLY A 80 1.88 -5.61 -10.89
N THR A 81 2.87 -6.51 -10.93
CA THR A 81 2.64 -7.96 -10.91
C THR A 81 2.66 -8.43 -9.46
N PHE A 82 1.64 -9.19 -9.08
CA PHE A 82 1.38 -9.57 -7.68
C PHE A 82 1.54 -11.06 -7.44
N ALA A 83 2.50 -11.68 -8.13
CA ALA A 83 2.82 -13.07 -7.89
C ALA A 83 3.30 -13.28 -6.45
N ILE A 84 2.63 -14.21 -5.75
CA ILE A 84 2.92 -14.55 -4.36
C ILE A 84 4.01 -15.61 -4.30
N GLU A 85 4.85 -15.52 -3.29
CA GLU A 85 5.83 -16.55 -2.93
C GLU A 85 5.88 -16.75 -1.41
N GLY A 86 6.45 -17.88 -0.98
CA GLY A 86 6.64 -18.15 0.44
C GLY A 86 7.69 -17.26 1.07
N ASP A 87 7.38 -16.76 2.28
CA ASP A 87 8.35 -16.11 3.17
C ASP A 87 8.68 -17.08 4.31
N LEU A 88 8.00 -17.04 5.45
CA LEU A 88 8.13 -18.06 6.50
C LEU A 88 7.49 -19.39 6.11
N ALA A 89 6.47 -19.37 5.26
CA ALA A 89 5.92 -20.59 4.70
C ALA A 89 6.83 -21.13 3.59
N GLU A 90 7.27 -22.38 3.71
CA GLU A 90 7.97 -23.11 2.67
C GLU A 90 7.01 -23.55 1.55
N SER A 91 5.80 -23.96 1.95
CA SER A 91 4.73 -24.36 1.06
C SER A 91 3.36 -24.19 1.70
N TRP A 92 2.33 -24.23 0.88
CA TRP A 92 0.94 -24.26 1.36
C TRP A 92 0.06 -25.07 0.45
N SER A 93 -1.08 -25.50 0.98
CA SER A 93 -2.14 -26.18 0.24
C SER A 93 -3.50 -25.62 0.63
N GLN A 94 -4.46 -25.74 -0.25
CA GLN A 94 -5.86 -25.39 -0.05
C GLN A 94 -6.72 -26.64 -0.25
N PRO A 95 -6.96 -27.45 0.82
CA PRO A 95 -7.75 -28.69 0.73
C PRO A 95 -9.19 -28.48 0.27
N ASN A 96 -9.78 -27.33 0.60
CA ASN A 96 -11.09 -26.90 0.15
C ASN A 96 -11.16 -25.36 0.13
N GLU A 97 -12.28 -24.78 -0.29
CA GLU A 97 -12.44 -23.34 -0.49
C GLU A 97 -12.26 -22.49 0.76
N THR A 98 -12.35 -23.09 1.95
CA THR A 98 -12.26 -22.39 3.26
C THR A 98 -11.10 -22.85 4.13
N THR A 99 -10.25 -23.76 3.67
CA THR A 99 -9.16 -24.30 4.49
C THR A 99 -7.82 -24.13 3.79
N TYR A 100 -6.86 -23.55 4.51
CA TYR A 100 -5.47 -23.40 4.06
C TYR A 100 -4.53 -24.03 5.09
N VAL A 101 -3.53 -24.77 4.63
CA VAL A 101 -2.51 -25.40 5.46
C VAL A 101 -1.14 -24.95 5.00
N PHE A 102 -0.38 -24.32 5.90
CA PHE A 102 0.95 -23.81 5.64
C PHE A 102 2.00 -24.66 6.35
N LYS A 103 3.04 -25.05 5.62
CA LYS A 103 4.25 -25.65 6.19
C LYS A 103 5.29 -24.56 6.37
N LEU A 104 5.71 -24.36 7.62
CA LEU A 104 6.73 -23.36 7.94
C LEU A 104 8.13 -23.90 7.66
N ARG A 105 9.05 -23.01 7.29
CA ARG A 105 10.47 -23.33 7.22
C ARG A 105 10.97 -23.73 8.60
N LYS A 106 11.77 -24.82 8.67
CA LYS A 106 12.40 -25.27 9.91
C LYS A 106 13.66 -24.46 10.19
N GLY A 107 14.01 -24.31 11.48
CA GLY A 107 15.22 -23.64 11.91
C GLY A 107 15.20 -22.11 11.75
N VAL A 108 14.05 -21.51 11.46
CA VAL A 108 13.89 -20.05 11.46
C VAL A 108 14.09 -19.53 12.88
N ARG A 109 15.02 -18.58 13.03
CA ARG A 109 15.33 -17.98 14.35
C ARG A 109 14.91 -16.52 14.40
N TRP A 110 14.39 -16.12 15.54
CA TRP A 110 14.21 -14.72 15.87
C TRP A 110 15.56 -14.00 15.94
N HIS A 111 15.55 -12.69 15.77
CA HIS A 111 16.73 -11.87 16.03
C HIS A 111 17.28 -12.16 17.43
N ASN A 112 18.61 -12.27 17.55
CA ASN A 112 19.26 -12.48 18.85
C ASN A 112 19.28 -11.18 19.68
N LYS A 113 18.08 -10.75 20.07
CA LYS A 113 17.81 -9.57 20.89
C LYS A 113 16.87 -9.92 22.04
N PRO A 114 17.03 -9.33 23.25
CA PRO A 114 16.05 -9.50 24.31
C PRO A 114 14.66 -8.97 23.92
N PRO A 115 13.56 -9.59 24.39
CA PRO A 115 13.52 -10.75 25.31
C PRO A 115 13.61 -12.12 24.62
N VAL A 116 13.62 -12.19 23.30
CA VAL A 116 13.44 -13.44 22.51
C VAL A 116 14.74 -14.25 22.39
N ASN A 117 15.89 -13.56 22.33
CA ASN A 117 17.24 -14.12 22.39
C ASN A 117 17.50 -15.26 21.37
N GLY A 118 17.02 -15.08 20.13
CA GLY A 118 17.35 -16.00 19.02
C GLY A 118 16.70 -17.38 19.10
N ARG A 119 15.63 -17.58 19.86
CA ARG A 119 14.89 -18.86 19.84
C ARG A 119 14.33 -19.17 18.45
N GLU A 120 14.01 -20.44 18.23
CA GLU A 120 13.35 -20.87 16.98
C GLU A 120 11.89 -20.37 16.94
N LEU A 121 11.46 -19.93 15.75
CA LEU A 121 10.06 -19.63 15.45
C LEU A 121 9.27 -20.91 15.26
N THR A 122 8.05 -20.94 15.78
CA THR A 122 7.14 -22.07 15.69
C THR A 122 5.76 -21.66 15.18
N ALA A 123 4.91 -22.64 14.92
CA ALA A 123 3.52 -22.40 14.53
C ALA A 123 2.73 -21.61 15.58
N ASP A 124 3.07 -21.73 16.87
CA ASP A 124 2.42 -20.95 17.94
C ASP A 124 2.68 -19.45 17.81
N ASP A 125 3.85 -19.04 17.30
CA ASP A 125 4.15 -17.63 17.05
C ASP A 125 3.24 -17.05 15.94
N VAL A 126 2.96 -17.87 14.92
CA VAL A 126 2.04 -17.48 13.85
C VAL A 126 0.62 -17.35 14.39
N VAL A 127 0.16 -18.34 15.15
CA VAL A 127 -1.17 -18.32 15.79
C VAL A 127 -1.31 -17.10 16.70
N TYR A 128 -0.29 -16.82 17.52
CA TYR A 128 -0.27 -15.63 18.37
C TYR A 128 -0.37 -14.33 17.56
N SER A 129 0.45 -14.20 16.52
CA SER A 129 0.49 -12.99 15.68
C SER A 129 -0.83 -12.71 14.99
N VAL A 130 -1.46 -13.75 14.42
CA VAL A 130 -2.77 -13.62 13.75
C VAL A 130 -3.85 -13.22 14.76
N ASN A 131 -3.90 -13.86 15.92
CA ASN A 131 -4.86 -13.51 16.95
C ASN A 131 -4.63 -12.10 17.49
N HIS A 132 -3.39 -11.70 17.70
CA HIS A 132 -3.05 -10.33 18.12
C HIS A 132 -3.49 -9.30 17.05
N PHE A 133 -3.21 -9.57 15.78
CA PHE A 133 -3.66 -8.71 14.67
C PHE A 133 -5.18 -8.50 14.66
N LEU A 134 -5.95 -9.56 14.93
CA LEU A 134 -7.42 -9.47 14.93
C LEU A 134 -8.00 -8.79 16.18
N THR A 135 -7.30 -8.88 17.32
CA THR A 135 -7.86 -8.46 18.61
C THR A 135 -7.28 -7.16 19.15
N VAL A 136 -6.11 -6.71 18.64
CA VAL A 136 -5.53 -5.47 19.11
C VAL A 136 -6.41 -4.28 18.75
N LYS A 137 -6.75 -3.49 19.77
CA LYS A 137 -7.67 -2.36 19.62
C LYS A 137 -7.11 -1.31 18.67
N GLY A 138 -7.92 -0.86 17.74
CA GLY A 138 -7.56 0.22 16.80
C GLY A 138 -6.84 -0.25 15.53
N ASN A 139 -6.75 -1.56 15.28
CA ASN A 139 -6.21 -2.07 14.03
C ASN A 139 -7.18 -1.84 12.87
N ALA A 140 -6.93 -0.83 12.07
CA ALA A 140 -7.74 -0.51 10.89
C ALA A 140 -7.57 -1.51 9.73
N ASN A 141 -6.60 -2.41 9.82
CA ASN A 141 -6.34 -3.45 8.81
C ASN A 141 -6.95 -4.81 9.18
N ALA A 142 -7.60 -4.94 10.35
CA ALA A 142 -8.22 -6.20 10.81
C ALA A 142 -9.24 -6.77 9.81
N TYR A 143 -9.87 -5.91 8.97
CA TYR A 143 -10.78 -6.33 7.90
C TYR A 143 -10.15 -7.31 6.91
N MET A 144 -8.83 -7.28 6.74
CA MET A 144 -8.09 -8.16 5.82
C MET A 144 -8.27 -9.64 6.17
N LEU A 145 -8.47 -9.94 7.44
CA LEU A 145 -8.72 -11.31 7.92
C LEU A 145 -10.10 -11.50 8.55
N ARG A 146 -11.08 -10.65 8.25
CA ARG A 146 -12.46 -10.75 8.78
C ARG A 146 -13.11 -12.10 8.50
N SER A 147 -12.78 -12.71 7.36
CA SER A 147 -13.28 -14.03 6.97
C SER A 147 -12.63 -15.18 7.75
N LEU A 148 -11.62 -14.92 8.57
CA LEU A 148 -11.00 -15.95 9.39
C LEU A 148 -11.95 -16.40 10.49
N GLU A 149 -12.16 -17.71 10.60
CA GLU A 149 -12.86 -18.35 11.71
C GLU A 149 -11.86 -18.78 12.78
N LYS A 150 -10.79 -19.49 12.35
CA LYS A 150 -9.82 -20.09 13.26
C LYS A 150 -8.44 -20.19 12.62
N VAL A 151 -7.40 -20.01 13.44
CA VAL A 151 -6.01 -20.35 13.14
C VAL A 151 -5.49 -21.31 14.21
N GLU A 152 -4.82 -22.38 13.79
CA GLU A 152 -4.36 -23.48 14.68
C GLU A 152 -2.93 -23.90 14.33
N ALA A 153 -2.13 -24.14 15.36
CA ALA A 153 -0.90 -24.91 15.24
C ALA A 153 -1.26 -26.41 15.20
N VAL A 154 -1.07 -27.04 14.04
CA VAL A 154 -1.32 -28.48 13.87
C VAL A 154 -0.15 -29.30 14.46
N ASP A 155 1.05 -28.80 14.20
CA ASP A 155 2.30 -29.26 14.78
C ASP A 155 3.28 -28.08 14.88
N ARG A 156 4.50 -28.33 15.35
CA ARG A 156 5.52 -27.27 15.56
C ARG A 156 5.78 -26.39 14.31
N HIS A 157 5.57 -26.92 13.10
CA HIS A 157 5.88 -26.24 11.83
C HIS A 157 4.70 -26.26 10.84
N THR A 158 3.50 -26.54 11.32
CA THR A 158 2.30 -26.56 10.47
C THR A 158 1.20 -25.69 11.06
N VAL A 159 0.73 -24.72 10.27
CA VAL A 159 -0.38 -23.84 10.66
C VAL A 159 -1.56 -24.09 9.72
N LYS A 160 -2.74 -24.23 10.30
CA LYS A 160 -4.00 -24.37 9.59
C LYS A 160 -4.87 -23.15 9.82
N PHE A 161 -5.40 -22.61 8.73
CA PHE A 161 -6.40 -21.55 8.73
C PHE A 161 -7.73 -22.12 8.26
N THR A 162 -8.80 -21.81 8.98
CA THR A 162 -10.17 -22.10 8.58
C THR A 162 -10.91 -20.79 8.43
N LEU A 163 -11.54 -20.59 7.29
CA LEU A 163 -12.32 -19.40 6.97
C LEU A 163 -13.80 -19.70 7.18
N LYS A 164 -14.58 -18.70 7.58
CA LYS A 164 -16.05 -18.74 7.70
C LYS A 164 -16.74 -18.98 6.35
N GLU A 165 -16.09 -18.50 5.30
CA GLU A 165 -16.58 -18.51 3.93
C GLU A 165 -15.41 -18.43 2.95
N PRO A 166 -15.56 -18.79 1.67
CA PRO A 166 -14.53 -18.58 0.67
C PRO A 166 -14.09 -17.12 0.62
N PHE A 167 -12.78 -16.89 0.63
CA PHE A 167 -12.19 -15.56 0.54
C PHE A 167 -11.04 -15.59 -0.46
N VAL A 168 -11.31 -15.10 -1.65
CA VAL A 168 -10.41 -15.22 -2.81
C VAL A 168 -9.11 -14.41 -2.68
N TRP A 169 -9.09 -13.40 -1.81
CA TRP A 169 -7.91 -12.56 -1.55
C TRP A 169 -7.10 -13.01 -0.32
N PHE A 170 -7.41 -14.18 0.26
CA PHE A 170 -6.80 -14.60 1.52
C PHE A 170 -5.26 -14.68 1.45
N LEU A 171 -4.73 -15.26 0.37
CA LEU A 171 -3.26 -15.36 0.19
C LEU A 171 -2.63 -13.98 -0.06
N ASP A 172 -3.31 -13.11 -0.81
CA ASP A 172 -2.86 -11.72 -1.01
C ASP A 172 -2.81 -10.96 0.31
N MET A 173 -3.79 -11.15 1.19
CA MET A 173 -3.77 -10.54 2.53
C MET A 173 -2.58 -11.03 3.36
N LEU A 174 -2.24 -12.32 3.31
CA LEU A 174 -1.08 -12.86 4.02
C LEU A 174 0.27 -12.42 3.42
N ALA A 175 0.29 -11.99 2.16
CA ALA A 175 1.46 -11.43 1.50
C ALA A 175 1.57 -9.91 1.67
N ASN A 176 0.49 -9.24 2.08
CA ASN A 176 0.43 -7.80 2.18
C ASN A 176 1.33 -7.28 3.32
N PRO A 177 2.24 -6.32 3.07
CA PRO A 177 3.16 -5.80 4.09
C PRO A 177 2.48 -5.04 5.23
N MET A 178 1.20 -4.67 5.08
CA MET A 178 0.42 -4.02 6.14
C MET A 178 -0.56 -4.97 6.85
N ALA A 179 -0.52 -6.25 6.53
CA ALA A 179 -1.31 -7.27 7.23
C ALA A 179 -0.52 -7.87 8.41
N VAL A 180 -0.45 -9.18 8.47
CA VAL A 180 0.13 -9.87 9.62
C VAL A 180 1.64 -10.00 9.49
N ALA A 181 2.37 -9.12 10.15
CA ALA A 181 3.75 -9.38 10.51
C ALA A 181 3.80 -10.44 11.63
N ILE A 182 4.75 -11.36 11.55
CA ILE A 182 4.91 -12.33 12.62
C ILE A 182 5.73 -11.71 13.74
N ILE A 183 5.15 -11.66 14.94
CA ILE A 183 5.68 -11.02 16.16
C ILE A 183 5.88 -12.04 17.28
N ALA A 184 6.83 -11.80 18.16
CA ALA A 184 7.08 -12.64 19.31
C ALA A 184 6.20 -12.22 20.50
N ARG A 185 5.53 -13.21 21.13
CA ARG A 185 4.69 -12.99 22.31
C ARG A 185 5.45 -12.28 23.42
N GLU A 186 6.68 -12.72 23.69
CA GLU A 186 7.53 -12.20 24.78
C GLU A 186 7.83 -10.69 24.63
N VAL A 187 7.82 -10.17 23.41
CA VAL A 187 8.00 -8.75 23.16
C VAL A 187 6.77 -7.97 23.65
N VAL A 188 5.58 -8.42 23.28
CA VAL A 188 4.33 -7.79 23.72
C VAL A 188 4.15 -7.93 25.25
N GLU A 189 4.46 -9.10 25.82
CA GLU A 189 4.40 -9.31 27.27
C GLU A 189 5.35 -8.40 28.04
N LYS A 190 6.55 -8.15 27.50
CA LYS A 190 7.55 -7.29 28.15
C LYS A 190 7.24 -5.81 28.04
N TYR A 191 6.80 -5.32 26.87
CA TYR A 191 6.68 -3.89 26.59
C TYR A 191 5.23 -3.37 26.58
N GLY A 192 4.24 -4.26 26.59
CA GLY A 192 2.80 -3.95 26.55
C GLY A 192 2.29 -3.68 25.14
N ASP A 193 3.13 -3.13 24.27
CA ASP A 193 2.86 -2.89 22.84
C ASP A 193 4.16 -2.98 22.02
N LEU A 194 4.08 -2.68 20.73
CA LEU A 194 5.22 -2.71 19.80
C LEU A 194 5.68 -1.30 19.40
N LYS A 195 5.30 -0.25 20.11
CA LYS A 195 5.53 1.14 19.69
C LYS A 195 6.97 1.61 19.80
N LYS A 196 7.72 1.04 20.71
CA LYS A 196 9.12 1.45 20.98
C LYS A 196 10.11 0.77 20.04
N ALA A 197 11.24 1.43 19.78
CA ALA A 197 12.31 0.85 18.97
C ALA A 197 12.90 -0.44 19.57
N GLU A 198 12.93 -0.56 20.90
CA GLU A 198 13.39 -1.75 21.62
C GLU A 198 12.49 -2.96 21.40
N SER A 199 11.23 -2.74 21.02
CA SER A 199 10.28 -3.82 20.69
C SER A 199 10.46 -4.38 19.26
N VAL A 200 11.34 -3.79 18.45
CA VAL A 200 11.61 -4.25 17.08
C VAL A 200 12.49 -5.51 17.12
N VAL A 201 11.84 -6.65 17.26
CA VAL A 201 12.46 -7.98 17.26
C VAL A 201 11.66 -8.88 16.32
N GLY A 202 12.23 -9.20 15.17
CA GLY A 202 11.60 -10.00 14.13
C GLY A 202 12.45 -11.19 13.67
N THR A 203 12.15 -11.69 12.50
CA THR A 203 12.89 -12.78 11.82
C THR A 203 13.41 -12.34 10.46
N GLY A 204 13.32 -11.05 10.15
CA GLY A 204 13.67 -10.47 8.85
C GLY A 204 15.17 -10.48 8.54
N PRO A 205 15.54 -10.07 7.30
CA PRO A 205 16.92 -10.10 6.83
C PRO A 205 17.85 -9.11 7.54
N TRP A 206 17.32 -8.06 8.14
CA TRP A 206 18.10 -7.10 8.95
C TRP A 206 17.50 -6.93 10.33
N MET A 207 18.33 -6.47 11.26
CA MET A 207 17.97 -6.11 12.64
C MET A 207 18.10 -4.61 12.81
N LEU A 208 17.15 -3.97 13.48
CA LEU A 208 17.28 -2.56 13.87
C LEU A 208 18.41 -2.43 14.90
N ASP A 209 19.48 -1.74 14.52
CA ASP A 209 20.66 -1.50 15.35
C ASP A 209 20.52 -0.19 16.14
N ALA A 210 20.12 0.88 15.46
CA ALA A 210 19.92 2.17 16.09
C ALA A 210 18.73 2.92 15.48
N TYR A 211 18.03 3.66 16.32
CA TYR A 211 17.03 4.65 15.95
C TYR A 211 17.26 5.95 16.71
N ARG A 212 17.34 7.04 15.98
CA ARG A 212 17.41 8.40 16.51
C ARG A 212 16.29 9.22 15.89
N PRO A 213 15.26 9.61 16.66
CA PRO A 213 14.13 10.40 16.17
C PRO A 213 14.59 11.63 15.38
N ASN A 214 13.94 11.90 14.25
CA ASN A 214 14.24 12.99 13.31
C ASN A 214 15.65 12.96 12.68
N VAL A 215 16.43 11.89 12.91
CA VAL A 215 17.79 11.73 12.36
C VAL A 215 17.85 10.51 11.43
N GLY A 216 17.43 9.34 11.91
CA GLY A 216 17.44 8.16 11.06
C GLY A 216 17.40 6.82 11.79
N LEU A 217 17.41 5.79 10.97
CA LEU A 217 17.43 4.39 11.38
C LEU A 217 18.67 3.70 10.79
N THR A 218 19.23 2.80 11.55
CA THR A 218 20.32 1.93 11.09
C THR A 218 19.93 0.48 11.29
N PHE A 219 20.13 -0.32 10.25
CA PHE A 219 19.92 -1.75 10.29
C PHE A 219 21.22 -2.47 9.97
N VAL A 220 21.44 -3.60 10.65
CA VAL A 220 22.56 -4.52 10.38
C VAL A 220 22.04 -5.86 9.90
N SER A 221 22.76 -6.55 9.05
CA SER A 221 22.39 -7.86 8.53
C SER A 221 22.14 -8.85 9.66
N ASN A 222 21.11 -9.67 9.50
CA ASN A 222 20.80 -10.76 10.43
C ASN A 222 21.66 -11.99 10.06
N PRO A 223 22.68 -12.35 10.84
CA PRO A 223 23.54 -13.50 10.52
C PRO A 223 22.79 -14.84 10.62
N GLY A 224 21.67 -14.86 11.32
CA GLY A 224 20.79 -16.02 11.46
C GLY A 224 19.63 -16.05 10.47
N TYR A 225 19.65 -15.24 9.39
CA TYR A 225 18.54 -15.21 8.46
C TYR A 225 18.34 -16.55 7.77
N PHE A 226 17.08 -16.98 7.68
CA PHE A 226 16.72 -18.34 7.27
C PHE A 226 16.92 -18.63 5.78
N ILE A 227 17.07 -17.63 4.93
CA ILE A 227 17.45 -17.84 3.53
C ILE A 227 18.97 -17.77 3.44
N ALA A 228 19.59 -18.94 3.21
CA ALA A 228 21.03 -19.07 3.16
C ALA A 228 21.67 -18.08 2.18
N GLY A 229 22.68 -17.36 2.65
CA GLY A 229 23.40 -16.43 1.84
C GLY A 229 22.81 -15.02 1.73
N LEU A 230 21.66 -14.76 2.32
CA LEU A 230 21.03 -13.44 2.34
C LEU A 230 21.00 -12.85 3.77
N PRO A 231 20.90 -11.52 3.89
CA PRO A 231 21.07 -10.53 2.85
C PRO A 231 22.52 -10.39 2.40
N TYR A 232 22.78 -9.86 1.20
CA TYR A 232 24.15 -9.59 0.76
C TYR A 232 24.73 -8.32 1.38
N ILE A 233 23.89 -7.30 1.63
CA ILE A 233 24.26 -6.00 2.17
C ILE A 233 24.35 -6.08 3.69
N ASP A 234 25.49 -5.68 4.27
CA ASP A 234 25.72 -5.78 5.71
C ASP A 234 24.95 -4.73 6.51
N ARG A 235 24.80 -3.53 5.97
CA ARG A 235 24.26 -2.38 6.68
C ARG A 235 23.33 -1.56 5.79
N VAL A 236 22.20 -1.11 6.35
CA VAL A 236 21.30 -0.16 5.71
C VAL A 236 21.20 1.06 6.61
N GLU A 237 21.55 2.21 6.08
CA GLU A 237 21.44 3.49 6.75
C GLU A 237 20.34 4.32 6.11
N MET A 238 19.36 4.71 6.89
CA MET A 238 18.22 5.51 6.44
C MET A 238 18.24 6.86 7.15
N ALA A 239 18.52 7.94 6.42
CA ALA A 239 18.43 9.29 6.95
C ALA A 239 17.00 9.80 6.89
N VAL A 240 16.50 10.37 7.98
CA VAL A 240 15.23 11.12 7.97
C VAL A 240 15.51 12.49 7.36
N ASP A 241 14.84 12.78 6.25
CA ASP A 241 14.94 14.06 5.55
C ASP A 241 13.59 14.39 4.93
N GLU A 242 12.87 15.32 5.54
CA GLU A 242 11.52 15.70 5.12
C GLU A 242 11.50 16.95 4.21
N ASP A 243 12.59 17.71 4.16
CA ASP A 243 12.71 18.88 3.27
C ASP A 243 13.02 18.47 1.83
N ASN A 244 12.22 18.97 0.87
CA ASN A 244 12.33 18.56 -0.52
C ASN A 244 13.66 19.00 -1.16
N ALA A 245 14.09 20.24 -0.90
CA ALA A 245 15.32 20.76 -1.49
C ALA A 245 16.55 20.05 -0.93
N SER A 246 16.56 19.77 0.39
CA SER A 246 17.59 18.98 1.07
C SER A 246 17.71 17.58 0.46
N ARG A 247 16.59 16.87 0.28
CA ARG A 247 16.55 15.54 -0.33
C ARG A 247 17.14 15.51 -1.73
N ILE A 248 16.74 16.46 -2.58
CA ILE A 248 17.24 16.57 -3.96
C ILE A 248 18.75 16.85 -3.94
N ALA A 249 19.20 17.81 -3.14
CA ALA A 249 20.62 18.14 -3.01
C ALA A 249 21.44 16.94 -2.52
N ALA A 250 20.96 16.21 -1.52
CA ALA A 250 21.61 15.03 -0.99
C ALA A 250 21.69 13.91 -2.04
N PHE A 251 20.61 13.69 -2.81
CA PHE A 251 20.60 12.70 -3.89
C PHE A 251 21.57 13.09 -5.02
N LEU A 252 21.58 14.36 -5.45
CA LEU A 252 22.52 14.87 -6.45
C LEU A 252 23.98 14.74 -6.00
N ALA A 253 24.25 14.88 -4.70
CA ALA A 253 25.56 14.70 -4.09
C ALA A 253 25.96 13.21 -3.91
N GLY A 254 25.10 12.25 -4.25
CA GLY A 254 25.38 10.83 -4.10
C GLY A 254 25.26 10.28 -2.68
N LYS A 255 24.59 11.00 -1.76
CA LYS A 255 24.38 10.55 -0.38
C LYS A 255 23.37 9.40 -0.28
N TYR A 256 22.51 9.23 -1.27
CA TYR A 256 21.52 8.14 -1.31
C TYR A 256 21.73 7.28 -2.55
N ASP A 257 21.63 5.98 -2.38
CA ASP A 257 21.75 4.98 -3.46
C ASP A 257 20.44 4.79 -4.23
N LEU A 258 19.32 5.16 -3.62
CA LEU A 258 17.98 4.91 -4.12
C LEU A 258 17.10 6.14 -3.93
N GLY A 259 16.49 6.59 -5.01
CA GLY A 259 15.36 7.50 -4.97
C GLY A 259 14.07 6.67 -4.91
N TRP A 260 13.40 6.69 -3.76
CA TRP A 260 12.19 5.92 -3.53
C TRP A 260 11.08 6.28 -4.53
N GLU A 261 10.40 5.27 -5.01
CA GLU A 261 9.29 5.43 -5.95
C GLU A 261 8.00 5.96 -5.31
N PHE A 262 7.83 5.85 -3.98
CA PHE A 262 6.71 6.48 -3.26
C PHE A 262 6.92 6.55 -1.74
N PRO A 263 6.49 7.65 -1.13
CA PRO A 263 6.51 9.02 -1.63
C PRO A 263 7.96 9.41 -1.84
N GLY A 264 8.30 9.60 -3.11
CA GLY A 264 9.68 9.61 -3.60
C GLY A 264 10.65 10.58 -2.93
N THR A 265 11.93 10.27 -3.03
CA THR A 265 13.00 11.27 -2.84
C THR A 265 12.94 12.28 -3.99
N ILE A 266 12.54 11.81 -5.18
CA ILE A 266 12.41 12.61 -6.39
C ILE A 266 11.00 12.40 -6.94
N ASN A 267 10.21 13.45 -7.05
CA ASN A 267 8.93 13.45 -7.76
C ASN A 267 9.13 13.79 -9.25
N ARG A 268 8.07 13.76 -10.04
CA ARG A 268 8.18 14.03 -11.46
C ARG A 268 8.63 15.46 -11.78
N THR A 269 8.11 16.45 -11.08
CA THR A 269 8.51 17.86 -11.25
C THR A 269 10.00 18.03 -10.98
N ASP A 270 10.48 17.48 -9.87
CA ASP A 270 11.92 17.47 -9.56
C ASP A 270 12.71 16.74 -10.63
N TRP A 271 12.23 15.56 -11.07
CA TRP A 271 12.89 14.76 -12.09
C TRP A 271 13.08 15.52 -13.42
N VAL A 272 12.04 16.16 -13.90
CA VAL A 272 12.12 16.95 -15.15
C VAL A 272 13.19 18.03 -15.05
N GLN A 273 13.33 18.67 -13.90
CA GLN A 273 14.31 19.74 -13.67
C GLN A 273 15.75 19.22 -13.53
N ILE A 274 15.94 18.06 -12.89
CA ILE A 274 17.29 17.61 -12.51
C ILE A 274 17.85 16.47 -13.37
N LYS A 275 17.03 15.80 -14.18
CA LYS A 275 17.41 14.58 -14.92
C LYS A 275 18.69 14.72 -15.73
N ASP A 276 18.88 15.85 -16.41
CA ASP A 276 20.05 16.07 -17.27
C ASP A 276 21.31 16.33 -16.42
N THR A 277 21.20 17.15 -15.38
CA THR A 277 22.28 17.36 -14.41
C THR A 277 22.63 16.04 -13.72
N LEU A 278 21.62 15.24 -13.38
CA LEU A 278 21.82 13.96 -12.72
C LEU A 278 22.54 12.96 -13.62
N LYS A 279 22.15 12.86 -14.90
CA LYS A 279 22.83 12.01 -15.89
C LYS A 279 24.29 12.39 -16.09
N GLN A 280 24.61 13.69 -16.06
CA GLN A 280 25.99 14.16 -16.15
C GLN A 280 26.80 13.82 -14.91
N LYS A 281 26.26 14.05 -13.71
CA LYS A 281 26.96 13.82 -12.43
C LYS A 281 27.02 12.34 -12.03
N ARG A 282 25.99 11.58 -12.38
CA ARG A 282 25.81 10.17 -11.99
C ARG A 282 25.38 9.32 -13.21
N PRO A 283 26.26 9.11 -14.22
CA PRO A 283 25.90 8.49 -15.50
C PRO A 283 25.45 7.02 -15.38
N ASN A 284 25.76 6.36 -14.27
CA ASN A 284 25.43 4.96 -14.02
C ASN A 284 24.04 4.76 -13.39
N LEU A 285 23.30 5.82 -13.09
CA LEU A 285 21.96 5.71 -12.54
C LEU A 285 21.04 4.93 -13.47
N LYS A 286 20.23 4.08 -12.87
CA LYS A 286 19.12 3.39 -13.52
C LYS A 286 17.82 4.13 -13.22
N THR A 287 16.92 4.17 -14.19
CA THR A 287 15.63 4.86 -14.06
C THR A 287 14.52 4.03 -14.69
N VAL A 288 13.34 4.10 -14.11
CA VAL A 288 12.12 3.55 -14.69
C VAL A 288 10.93 4.42 -14.29
N GLU A 289 9.99 4.60 -15.22
CA GLU A 289 8.71 5.24 -14.95
C GLU A 289 7.59 4.20 -15.02
N PHE A 290 6.64 4.25 -14.09
CA PHE A 290 5.48 3.37 -14.08
C PHE A 290 4.27 4.05 -13.41
N PRO A 291 3.02 3.71 -13.78
CA PRO A 291 1.83 4.34 -13.23
C PRO A 291 1.76 4.21 -11.70
N SER A 292 1.33 5.27 -11.02
CA SER A 292 1.11 5.24 -9.58
C SER A 292 -0.18 4.50 -9.24
N ALA A 293 -0.12 3.59 -8.26
CA ALA A 293 -1.30 3.00 -7.63
C ALA A 293 -1.85 3.84 -6.47
N VAL A 294 -1.12 4.89 -6.06
CA VAL A 294 -1.63 5.86 -5.07
C VAL A 294 -2.45 6.91 -5.77
N MET A 295 -3.67 7.08 -5.31
CA MET A 295 -4.52 8.19 -5.71
C MET A 295 -4.98 8.96 -4.48
N SER A 296 -5.11 10.27 -4.59
CA SER A 296 -5.78 11.07 -3.57
C SER A 296 -7.27 11.15 -3.83
N HIS A 297 -8.03 11.41 -2.79
CA HIS A 297 -9.45 11.72 -2.93
C HIS A 297 -9.92 12.73 -1.87
N ILE A 298 -11.06 13.34 -2.14
CA ILE A 298 -11.83 14.06 -1.15
C ILE A 298 -12.81 13.06 -0.54
N SER A 299 -12.72 12.85 0.78
CA SER A 299 -13.71 12.11 1.58
C SER A 299 -14.69 13.10 2.20
N MET A 300 -15.98 12.82 2.11
CA MET A 300 -17.06 13.69 2.60
C MET A 300 -17.89 12.98 3.66
N ARG A 301 -18.44 13.71 4.61
CA ARG A 301 -19.41 13.17 5.60
C ARG A 301 -20.73 12.84 4.91
N THR A 302 -20.80 11.63 4.29
CA THR A 302 -21.99 11.22 3.53
C THR A 302 -23.21 10.92 4.41
N ASP A 303 -23.01 10.80 5.71
CA ASP A 303 -24.03 10.66 6.76
C ASP A 303 -24.63 12.00 7.21
N ALA A 304 -24.08 13.13 6.78
CA ALA A 304 -24.49 14.47 7.17
C ALA A 304 -24.74 15.41 5.96
N LYS A 305 -25.62 16.40 6.14
CA LYS A 305 -25.79 17.47 5.15
C LYS A 305 -24.54 18.36 5.12
N PRO A 306 -24.18 18.89 3.94
CA PRO A 306 -24.88 18.77 2.66
C PRO A 306 -24.54 17.48 1.89
N PHE A 307 -23.52 16.71 2.28
CA PHE A 307 -22.94 15.60 1.53
C PHE A 307 -23.77 14.31 1.54
N SER A 308 -24.82 14.22 2.35
CA SER A 308 -25.82 13.14 2.26
C SER A 308 -26.59 13.15 0.94
N ASP A 309 -26.70 14.32 0.29
CA ASP A 309 -27.33 14.46 -1.03
C ASP A 309 -26.33 14.09 -2.14
N VAL A 310 -26.68 13.09 -2.95
CA VAL A 310 -25.85 12.64 -4.06
C VAL A 310 -25.56 13.74 -5.09
N ARG A 311 -26.50 14.70 -5.28
CA ARG A 311 -26.32 15.83 -6.21
C ARG A 311 -25.18 16.73 -5.79
N VAL A 312 -25.00 16.93 -4.47
CA VAL A 312 -23.88 17.71 -3.93
C VAL A 312 -22.56 16.98 -4.19
N ARG A 313 -22.48 15.67 -3.97
CA ARG A 313 -21.27 14.90 -4.22
C ARG A 313 -20.90 14.86 -5.71
N GLN A 314 -21.91 14.71 -6.58
CA GLN A 314 -21.74 14.79 -8.03
C GLN A 314 -21.28 16.17 -8.48
N ALA A 315 -21.84 17.24 -7.91
CA ALA A 315 -21.42 18.61 -8.17
C ALA A 315 -19.96 18.83 -7.77
N MET A 316 -19.55 18.34 -6.60
CA MET A 316 -18.15 18.42 -6.18
C MET A 316 -17.20 17.74 -7.16
N SER A 317 -17.58 16.57 -7.66
CA SER A 317 -16.73 15.88 -8.65
C SER A 317 -16.62 16.62 -9.97
N LEU A 318 -17.73 17.18 -10.48
CA LEU A 318 -17.76 18.00 -11.70
C LEU A 318 -17.02 19.34 -11.55
N ALA A 319 -16.90 19.86 -10.34
CA ALA A 319 -16.18 21.10 -10.06
C ALA A 319 -14.65 20.95 -10.19
N ILE A 320 -14.10 19.75 -10.07
CA ILE A 320 -12.65 19.52 -10.06
C ILE A 320 -12.11 19.40 -11.47
N ASP A 321 -11.22 20.33 -11.83
CA ASP A 321 -10.44 20.27 -13.08
C ASP A 321 -9.25 19.31 -12.90
N ARG A 322 -9.48 18.04 -13.22
CA ARG A 322 -8.48 16.98 -13.09
C ARG A 322 -7.36 17.11 -14.11
N GLN A 323 -7.67 17.67 -15.28
CA GLN A 323 -6.64 17.90 -16.30
C GLN A 323 -5.69 19.02 -15.86
N ALA A 324 -6.20 20.11 -15.31
CA ALA A 324 -5.36 21.17 -14.75
C ALA A 324 -4.44 20.64 -13.62
N ILE A 325 -4.92 19.70 -12.79
CA ILE A 325 -4.07 19.04 -11.79
C ILE A 325 -2.99 18.19 -12.49
N ILE A 326 -3.32 17.41 -13.51
CA ILE A 326 -2.33 16.63 -14.27
C ILE A 326 -1.26 17.54 -14.87
N ASP A 327 -1.68 18.63 -15.48
CA ASP A 327 -0.77 19.55 -16.17
C ASP A 327 0.16 20.29 -15.18
N ALA A 328 -0.41 20.81 -14.10
CA ALA A 328 0.34 21.64 -13.15
C ALA A 328 1.16 20.83 -12.12
N VAL A 329 0.67 19.66 -11.72
CA VAL A 329 1.27 18.89 -10.61
C VAL A 329 2.06 17.68 -11.09
N PHE A 330 1.67 17.12 -12.25
CA PHE A 330 2.29 15.92 -12.81
C PHE A 330 2.98 16.16 -14.15
N GLU A 331 3.27 17.43 -14.51
CA GLU A 331 3.95 17.79 -15.75
C GLU A 331 3.27 17.19 -17.00
N GLY A 332 1.95 17.22 -17.04
CA GLY A 332 1.15 16.68 -18.13
C GLY A 332 1.11 15.15 -18.22
N VAL A 333 1.74 14.42 -17.30
CA VAL A 333 1.79 12.95 -17.32
C VAL A 333 1.08 12.37 -16.12
N GLY A 334 -0.16 12.01 -16.32
CA GLY A 334 -1.03 11.45 -15.28
C GLY A 334 -2.23 10.73 -15.86
N VAL A 335 -3.04 10.17 -14.98
CA VAL A 335 -4.26 9.44 -15.33
C VAL A 335 -5.40 9.84 -14.40
N ILE A 336 -6.59 10.03 -14.95
CA ILE A 336 -7.81 10.19 -14.17
C ILE A 336 -8.25 8.80 -13.72
N ASN A 337 -8.33 8.61 -12.41
CA ASN A 337 -8.63 7.29 -11.83
C ASN A 337 -10.13 7.06 -11.68
N PRO A 338 -10.64 5.88 -12.05
CA PRO A 338 -11.90 5.36 -11.52
C PRO A 338 -11.75 4.98 -10.04
N PRO A 339 -12.80 4.44 -9.37
CA PRO A 339 -12.74 4.05 -7.96
C PRO A 339 -11.61 3.09 -7.58
N VAL A 340 -11.18 2.23 -8.50
CA VAL A 340 -9.96 1.43 -8.38
C VAL A 340 -8.90 2.03 -9.29
N PRO A 341 -7.67 2.33 -8.81
CA PRO A 341 -6.66 3.01 -9.60
C PRO A 341 -6.35 2.33 -10.94
N ALA A 342 -6.16 3.12 -11.99
CA ALA A 342 -5.82 2.62 -13.33
C ALA A 342 -4.54 1.76 -13.36
N ALA A 343 -3.63 1.97 -12.40
CA ALA A 343 -2.42 1.15 -12.23
C ALA A 343 -2.72 -0.33 -11.94
N LEU A 344 -3.89 -0.67 -11.40
CA LEU A 344 -4.34 -2.05 -11.18
C LEU A 344 -4.90 -2.72 -12.45
N ARG A 345 -4.75 -2.09 -13.60
CA ARG A 345 -4.98 -2.64 -14.95
C ARG A 345 -6.29 -3.42 -15.06
N GLU A 346 -6.22 -4.75 -15.03
CA GLU A 346 -7.37 -5.65 -15.26
C GLU A 346 -8.49 -5.52 -14.22
N TRP A 347 -8.21 -4.94 -13.05
CA TRP A 347 -9.18 -4.69 -11.98
C TRP A 347 -9.79 -3.29 -12.02
N SER A 348 -9.19 -2.39 -12.79
CA SER A 348 -9.67 -1.01 -12.97
C SER A 348 -10.57 -0.93 -14.19
N VAL A 349 -11.80 -0.47 -14.01
CA VAL A 349 -12.72 -0.29 -15.13
C VAL A 349 -12.27 0.90 -15.98
N PRO A 350 -12.15 0.77 -17.31
CA PRO A 350 -11.86 1.91 -18.19
C PRO A 350 -12.89 3.02 -18.03
N MET A 351 -12.47 4.29 -18.10
CA MET A 351 -13.33 5.45 -17.87
C MET A 351 -14.58 5.47 -18.77
N ASP A 352 -14.44 5.08 -20.05
CA ASP A 352 -15.52 4.97 -21.03
C ASP A 352 -16.52 3.84 -20.72
N LYS A 353 -16.14 2.91 -19.83
CA LYS A 353 -16.98 1.78 -19.38
C LYS A 353 -17.59 1.97 -17.99
N LEU A 354 -17.42 3.13 -17.37
CA LEU A 354 -18.04 3.49 -16.09
C LEU A 354 -19.56 3.76 -16.20
N GLY A 355 -20.12 3.68 -17.40
CA GLY A 355 -21.54 3.92 -17.64
C GLY A 355 -21.95 5.36 -17.32
N VAL A 356 -23.12 5.53 -16.75
CA VAL A 356 -23.66 6.87 -16.41
C VAL A 356 -22.82 7.65 -15.39
N GLY A 357 -21.94 6.97 -14.66
CA GLY A 357 -21.04 7.59 -13.70
C GLY A 357 -19.85 8.31 -14.33
N ALA A 358 -19.47 7.96 -15.57
CA ALA A 358 -18.32 8.53 -16.27
C ALA A 358 -18.39 10.06 -16.40
N LYS A 359 -19.60 10.61 -16.64
CA LYS A 359 -19.79 12.05 -16.80
C LYS A 359 -19.35 12.87 -15.58
N TYR A 360 -19.38 12.32 -14.38
CA TYR A 360 -19.01 13.05 -13.16
C TYR A 360 -17.49 13.19 -12.99
N TYR A 361 -16.69 12.59 -13.86
CA TYR A 361 -15.22 12.78 -13.91
C TYR A 361 -14.80 13.89 -14.88
N ALA A 362 -15.73 14.41 -15.68
CA ALA A 362 -15.50 15.59 -16.50
C ALA A 362 -15.43 16.87 -15.64
N TYR A 363 -14.77 17.89 -16.15
CA TYR A 363 -14.83 19.23 -15.58
C TYR A 363 -16.00 20.00 -16.17
N ASP A 364 -17.04 20.26 -15.38
CA ASP A 364 -18.24 21.01 -15.77
C ASP A 364 -18.76 21.83 -14.58
N PRO A 365 -18.14 23.01 -14.34
CA PRO A 365 -18.56 23.86 -13.23
C PRO A 365 -19.98 24.46 -13.42
N ALA A 366 -20.50 24.53 -14.65
CA ALA A 366 -21.86 24.99 -14.91
C ALA A 366 -22.89 23.96 -14.41
N GLU A 367 -22.70 22.70 -14.77
CA GLU A 367 -23.54 21.60 -14.30
C GLU A 367 -23.36 21.40 -12.78
N ALA A 368 -22.17 21.58 -12.23
CA ALA A 368 -21.94 21.55 -10.79
C ALA A 368 -22.81 22.58 -10.05
N LYS A 369 -22.82 23.83 -10.51
CA LYS A 369 -23.68 24.89 -9.94
C LYS A 369 -25.17 24.54 -10.06
N ARG A 370 -25.58 23.97 -11.20
CA ARG A 370 -26.98 23.55 -11.41
C ARG A 370 -27.39 22.45 -10.42
N LEU A 371 -26.51 21.48 -10.17
CA LEU A 371 -26.77 20.41 -9.21
C LEU A 371 -26.79 20.93 -7.77
N LEU A 372 -25.91 21.85 -7.40
CA LEU A 372 -25.92 22.53 -6.10
C LEU A 372 -27.23 23.29 -5.88
N ALA A 373 -27.67 24.08 -6.86
CA ALA A 373 -28.95 24.79 -6.77
C ALA A 373 -30.14 23.83 -6.62
N ALA A 374 -30.15 22.74 -7.41
CA ALA A 374 -31.20 21.71 -7.28
C ALA A 374 -31.19 20.98 -5.94
N ALA A 375 -30.04 20.93 -5.25
CA ALA A 375 -29.88 20.37 -3.91
C ALA A 375 -30.22 21.37 -2.80
N GLY A 376 -30.57 22.63 -3.15
CA GLY A 376 -30.94 23.68 -2.17
C GLY A 376 -29.76 24.62 -1.82
N TYR A 377 -28.68 24.60 -2.57
CA TYR A 377 -27.48 25.42 -2.34
C TYR A 377 -27.15 26.31 -3.55
N PRO A 378 -28.06 27.22 -4.00
CA PRO A 378 -27.83 28.00 -5.22
C PRO A 378 -26.64 28.96 -5.12
N ASN A 379 -26.23 29.36 -3.92
CA ASN A 379 -25.09 30.22 -3.65
C ASN A 379 -23.90 29.44 -3.05
N GLY A 380 -23.95 28.11 -3.08
CA GLY A 380 -22.95 27.26 -2.43
C GLY A 380 -23.10 27.21 -0.90
N PHE A 381 -22.01 26.84 -0.22
CA PHE A 381 -21.97 26.70 1.25
C PHE A 381 -20.52 26.72 1.76
N PRO A 382 -20.30 27.12 3.03
CA PRO A 382 -19.00 26.98 3.67
C PRO A 382 -18.75 25.53 4.10
N ALA A 383 -17.49 25.08 4.02
CA ALA A 383 -17.09 23.76 4.46
C ALA A 383 -15.67 23.79 5.07
N SER A 384 -15.37 22.81 5.93
CA SER A 384 -14.00 22.58 6.43
C SER A 384 -13.36 21.38 5.73
N MET A 385 -12.04 21.43 5.52
CA MET A 385 -11.30 20.31 4.99
C MET A 385 -10.10 20.01 5.85
N CYS A 386 -10.13 18.87 6.53
CA CYS A 386 -9.01 18.35 7.28
C CYS A 386 -7.91 17.93 6.28
N PHE A 387 -6.68 18.37 6.53
CA PHE A 387 -5.55 18.18 5.63
C PHE A 387 -4.23 18.02 6.39
N THR A 388 -3.29 17.31 5.79
CA THR A 388 -1.86 17.31 6.17
C THR A 388 -1.00 17.27 4.92
N THR A 389 0.16 17.90 4.99
CA THR A 389 1.05 18.04 3.82
C THR A 389 1.74 16.72 3.44
N TYR A 390 1.82 15.75 4.34
CA TYR A 390 2.64 14.53 4.16
C TYR A 390 4.13 14.80 3.84
N GLY A 391 4.60 16.06 4.00
CA GLY A 391 5.91 16.46 3.49
C GLY A 391 6.01 16.41 1.95
N SER A 392 4.90 16.65 1.23
CA SER A 392 4.78 16.52 -0.21
C SER A 392 4.24 17.79 -0.84
N THR A 393 5.03 18.43 -1.70
CA THR A 393 4.59 19.58 -2.51
C THR A 393 3.44 19.19 -3.44
N ILE A 394 3.47 18.00 -4.03
CA ILE A 394 2.41 17.46 -4.88
C ILE A 394 1.03 17.53 -4.20
N LEU A 395 0.97 17.15 -2.92
CA LEU A 395 -0.30 17.18 -2.19
C LEU A 395 -0.75 18.60 -1.85
N VAL A 396 0.18 19.49 -1.53
CA VAL A 396 -0.11 20.90 -1.25
C VAL A 396 -0.63 21.58 -2.51
N ASP A 397 0.07 21.44 -3.64
CA ASP A 397 -0.28 22.06 -4.91
C ASP A 397 -1.63 21.54 -5.44
N SER A 398 -1.84 20.21 -5.35
CA SER A 398 -3.13 19.60 -5.69
C SER A 398 -4.25 20.14 -4.81
N MET A 399 -4.01 20.31 -3.50
CA MET A 399 -5.00 20.84 -2.56
C MET A 399 -5.40 22.28 -2.89
N GLN A 400 -4.45 23.12 -3.27
CA GLN A 400 -4.73 24.50 -3.66
C GLN A 400 -5.61 24.57 -4.91
N LEU A 401 -5.34 23.72 -5.91
CA LEU A 401 -6.17 23.61 -7.12
C LEU A 401 -7.58 23.09 -6.79
N VAL A 402 -7.70 22.13 -5.91
CA VAL A 402 -8.99 21.62 -5.42
C VAL A 402 -9.76 22.72 -4.71
N GLN A 403 -9.13 23.46 -3.79
CA GLN A 403 -9.75 24.55 -3.05
C GLN A 403 -10.26 25.65 -3.99
N LYS A 404 -9.44 26.03 -4.99
CA LYS A 404 -9.84 26.97 -6.04
C LYS A 404 -11.05 26.47 -6.82
N SER A 405 -11.02 25.23 -7.30
CA SER A 405 -12.10 24.63 -8.10
C SER A 405 -13.43 24.61 -7.34
N LEU A 406 -13.39 24.27 -6.04
CA LEU A 406 -14.60 24.28 -5.19
C LEU A 406 -15.12 25.70 -4.96
N LYS A 407 -14.23 26.67 -4.77
CA LYS A 407 -14.61 28.08 -4.63
C LYS A 407 -15.30 28.63 -5.87
N ASP A 408 -14.86 28.23 -7.06
CA ASP A 408 -15.44 28.68 -8.35
C ASP A 408 -16.90 28.24 -8.52
N VAL A 409 -17.34 27.23 -7.79
CA VAL A 409 -18.76 26.80 -7.76
C VAL A 409 -19.51 27.22 -6.48
N GLY A 410 -18.89 28.04 -5.62
CA GLY A 410 -19.51 28.60 -4.40
C GLY A 410 -19.27 27.78 -3.14
N ILE A 411 -18.45 26.72 -3.18
CA ILE A 411 -18.10 25.97 -1.96
C ILE A 411 -16.83 26.60 -1.37
N ASP A 412 -17.00 27.36 -0.26
CA ASP A 412 -15.90 28.04 0.41
C ASP A 412 -15.23 27.12 1.44
N VAL A 413 -14.04 26.62 1.10
CA VAL A 413 -13.32 25.60 1.87
C VAL A 413 -12.28 26.23 2.78
N LYS A 414 -12.48 26.09 4.10
CA LYS A 414 -11.47 26.43 5.11
C LYS A 414 -10.62 25.19 5.40
N LEU A 415 -9.29 25.32 5.28
CA LEU A 415 -8.38 24.23 5.62
C LEU A 415 -8.19 24.14 7.13
N ASP A 416 -8.32 22.91 7.66
CA ASP A 416 -7.93 22.49 9.00
C ASP A 416 -6.66 21.66 8.89
N THR A 417 -5.51 22.32 8.87
CA THR A 417 -4.21 21.66 8.70
C THR A 417 -3.76 21.04 10.01
N LYS A 418 -3.45 19.75 9.97
CA LYS A 418 -2.99 18.98 11.13
C LYS A 418 -1.57 18.45 10.93
N GLU A 419 -0.89 18.24 12.05
CA GLU A 419 0.32 17.43 12.07
C GLU A 419 0.00 15.99 11.59
N TYR A 420 0.99 15.31 11.00
CA TYR A 420 0.79 14.02 10.35
C TYR A 420 0.19 12.94 11.28
N GLY A 421 0.74 12.77 12.49
CA GLY A 421 0.23 11.77 13.44
C GLY A 421 -1.20 12.07 13.91
N ALA A 422 -1.51 13.37 14.14
CA ALA A 422 -2.85 13.83 14.47
C ALA A 422 -3.83 13.60 13.31
N TYR A 423 -3.41 13.86 12.07
CA TYR A 423 -4.21 13.58 10.89
C TYR A 423 -4.55 12.08 10.78
N ILE A 424 -3.53 11.21 10.90
CA ILE A 424 -3.70 9.76 10.79
C ILE A 424 -4.63 9.20 11.88
N SER A 425 -4.53 9.70 13.12
CA SER A 425 -5.34 9.22 14.25
C SER A 425 -6.77 9.77 14.29
N THR A 426 -7.06 10.78 13.48
CA THR A 426 -8.36 11.44 13.45
C THR A 426 -8.98 11.42 12.05
N CYS A 427 -8.56 12.33 11.18
CA CYS A 427 -9.19 12.58 9.88
C CYS A 427 -9.13 11.37 8.94
N PHE A 428 -8.05 10.60 8.99
CA PHE A 428 -7.94 9.38 8.21
C PHE A 428 -8.92 8.27 8.67
N TYR A 429 -9.47 8.39 9.88
CA TYR A 429 -10.53 7.49 10.39
C TYR A 429 -11.91 8.15 10.42
N GLY A 430 -12.14 9.13 9.54
CA GLY A 430 -13.46 9.76 9.40
C GLY A 430 -13.83 10.74 10.52
N LYS A 431 -12.89 11.10 11.41
CA LYS A 431 -13.15 12.07 12.51
C LYS A 431 -12.89 13.48 12.02
N PHE A 432 -13.76 14.00 11.19
CA PHE A 432 -13.75 15.37 10.67
C PHE A 432 -15.20 15.87 10.47
N ASP A 433 -15.38 17.18 10.39
CA ASP A 433 -16.73 17.76 10.35
C ASP A 433 -17.36 17.73 8.95
N SER A 434 -16.61 18.13 7.92
CA SER A 434 -17.12 18.22 6.56
C SER A 434 -16.43 17.27 5.60
N MET A 435 -15.12 17.47 5.40
CA MET A 435 -14.32 16.75 4.41
C MET A 435 -12.90 16.51 4.91
N THR A 436 -12.24 15.53 4.31
CA THR A 436 -10.78 15.40 4.35
C THR A 436 -10.23 15.15 2.97
N TYR A 437 -8.97 15.56 2.75
CA TYR A 437 -8.23 15.32 1.52
C TYR A 437 -6.92 14.62 1.83
N GLY A 438 -6.62 13.56 1.11
CA GLY A 438 -5.37 12.84 1.27
C GLY A 438 -5.22 11.65 0.35
N PRO A 439 -3.99 11.07 0.32
CA PRO A 439 -3.71 9.91 -0.50
C PRO A 439 -4.35 8.66 0.08
N GLN A 440 -4.86 7.82 -0.82
CA GLN A 440 -5.20 6.45 -0.52
C GLN A 440 -4.04 5.56 -0.94
N THR A 441 -3.54 4.81 0.00
CA THR A 441 -2.44 3.92 -0.27
C THR A 441 -2.88 2.76 -1.12
N GLY A 442 -2.28 2.69 -2.29
CA GLY A 442 -2.47 1.60 -3.20
C GLY A 442 -1.80 0.34 -2.72
N PHE A 443 -2.60 -0.67 -2.48
CA PHE A 443 -2.15 -2.03 -2.44
C PHE A 443 -2.36 -2.70 -3.81
N LEU A 444 -1.95 -3.92 -3.85
CA LEU A 444 -1.71 -4.68 -5.06
C LEU A 444 -2.96 -5.42 -5.51
N GLU A 445 -4.07 -5.30 -4.75
CA GLU A 445 -5.33 -5.95 -5.05
C GLU A 445 -6.51 -4.97 -4.86
N PRO A 446 -7.62 -5.14 -5.60
CA PRO A 446 -8.72 -4.19 -5.60
C PRO A 446 -9.53 -4.17 -4.30
N ASP A 447 -9.54 -5.23 -3.51
CA ASP A 447 -10.35 -5.34 -2.30
C ASP A 447 -10.00 -4.27 -1.26
N ASN A 448 -8.74 -3.86 -1.22
CA ASN A 448 -8.26 -2.81 -0.34
C ASN A 448 -8.77 -1.41 -0.71
N PHE A 449 -9.02 -1.18 -2.00
CA PHE A 449 -9.67 0.05 -2.48
C PHE A 449 -11.19 0.00 -2.37
N LEU A 450 -11.75 -1.19 -2.16
CA LEU A 450 -13.19 -1.41 -2.15
C LEU A 450 -13.68 -1.72 -0.73
N PHE A 451 -13.44 -2.92 -0.21
CA PHE A 451 -14.05 -3.35 1.05
C PHE A 451 -13.63 -2.46 2.22
N GLY A 452 -12.33 -2.24 2.39
CA GLY A 452 -11.81 -1.44 3.50
C GLY A 452 -12.31 0.00 3.53
N GLN A 453 -12.65 0.57 2.36
CA GLN A 453 -13.05 1.97 2.23
C GLN A 453 -14.59 2.19 2.17
N TYR A 454 -15.34 1.18 1.75
CA TYR A 454 -16.77 1.36 1.48
C TYR A 454 -17.67 0.47 2.35
N TYR A 455 -17.12 -0.52 3.06
CA TYR A 455 -17.95 -1.33 3.96
C TYR A 455 -18.24 -0.57 5.26
N PRO A 456 -19.51 -0.52 5.72
CA PRO A 456 -19.94 0.42 6.77
C PRO A 456 -19.16 0.34 8.09
N GLU A 457 -18.76 -0.85 8.49
CA GLU A 457 -18.13 -1.11 9.80
C GLU A 457 -16.59 -0.94 9.78
N GLU A 458 -16.01 -0.62 8.61
CA GLU A 458 -14.57 -0.52 8.49
C GLU A 458 -14.03 0.84 8.93
N LEU A 459 -12.96 0.83 9.70
CA LEU A 459 -12.32 2.06 10.19
C LEU A 459 -11.79 2.97 9.07
N LYS A 460 -11.49 2.40 7.89
CA LYS A 460 -11.08 3.16 6.71
C LYS A 460 -12.24 3.73 5.89
N ASN A 461 -13.48 3.45 6.25
CA ASN A 461 -14.65 4.08 5.66
C ASN A 461 -14.76 5.53 6.13
N GLN A 462 -13.86 6.37 5.66
CA GLN A 462 -13.72 7.77 6.08
C GLN A 462 -14.98 8.59 5.84
N SER A 463 -15.74 8.26 4.82
CA SER A 463 -16.94 8.98 4.42
C SER A 463 -18.22 8.50 5.10
N HIS A 464 -18.13 7.57 6.05
CA HIS A 464 -19.28 7.01 6.76
C HIS A 464 -20.35 6.44 5.81
N ILE A 465 -19.88 5.75 4.76
CA ILE A 465 -20.75 5.19 3.72
C ILE A 465 -21.55 4.03 4.31
N ASN A 466 -22.86 4.06 4.11
CA ASN A 466 -23.76 2.97 4.48
C ASN A 466 -24.74 2.73 3.31
N ASP A 467 -24.27 1.99 2.31
CA ASP A 467 -25.05 1.59 1.12
C ASP A 467 -25.19 0.06 1.11
N PRO A 468 -26.39 -0.49 1.44
CA PRO A 468 -26.59 -1.94 1.49
C PRO A 468 -26.29 -2.65 0.17
N VAL A 469 -26.53 -1.99 -0.98
CA VAL A 469 -26.25 -2.58 -2.29
C VAL A 469 -24.75 -2.66 -2.53
N VAL A 470 -23.98 -1.62 -2.16
CA VAL A 470 -22.52 -1.67 -2.22
C VAL A 470 -21.99 -2.74 -1.27
N SER A 471 -22.50 -2.81 -0.05
CA SER A 471 -22.10 -3.82 0.94
C SER A 471 -22.29 -5.25 0.45
N ASP A 472 -23.45 -5.56 -0.15
CA ASP A 472 -23.71 -6.88 -0.75
C ASP A 472 -22.71 -7.20 -1.88
N MET A 473 -22.48 -6.25 -2.78
CA MET A 473 -21.54 -6.44 -3.88
C MET A 473 -20.10 -6.62 -3.38
N LEU A 474 -19.69 -5.91 -2.33
CA LEU A 474 -18.38 -6.05 -1.70
C LEU A 474 -18.18 -7.44 -1.08
N VAL A 475 -19.20 -7.97 -0.41
CA VAL A 475 -19.16 -9.34 0.12
C VAL A 475 -19.13 -10.36 -1.03
N ARG A 476 -19.98 -10.17 -2.06
CA ARG A 476 -20.07 -11.08 -3.20
C ARG A 476 -18.74 -11.20 -3.96
N GLN A 477 -18.01 -10.09 -4.22
CA GLN A 477 -16.72 -10.16 -4.92
C GLN A 477 -15.68 -10.97 -4.14
N ARG A 478 -15.68 -10.90 -2.80
CA ARG A 478 -14.77 -11.68 -1.92
C ARG A 478 -15.01 -13.19 -2.01
N ARG A 479 -16.25 -13.61 -2.28
CA ARG A 479 -16.67 -15.02 -2.36
C ARG A 479 -16.63 -15.58 -3.79
N THR A 480 -16.47 -14.74 -4.81
CA THR A 480 -16.52 -15.17 -6.21
C THR A 480 -15.18 -15.75 -6.64
N VAL A 481 -15.07 -17.07 -6.66
CA VAL A 481 -13.83 -17.81 -7.02
C VAL A 481 -13.48 -17.65 -8.49
N ASP A 482 -14.48 -17.69 -9.39
CA ASP A 482 -14.28 -17.50 -10.82
C ASP A 482 -13.75 -16.10 -11.12
N LEU A 483 -12.56 -16.03 -11.73
CA LEU A 483 -11.85 -14.78 -11.99
C LEU A 483 -12.63 -13.81 -12.89
N ALA A 484 -13.29 -14.33 -13.95
CA ALA A 484 -14.02 -13.50 -14.90
C ALA A 484 -15.28 -12.92 -14.25
N LYS A 485 -16.03 -13.75 -13.54
CA LYS A 485 -17.22 -13.32 -12.79
C LYS A 485 -16.87 -12.32 -11.69
N ARG A 486 -15.77 -12.55 -10.96
CA ARG A 486 -15.28 -11.63 -9.94
C ARG A 486 -14.93 -10.27 -10.53
N ARG A 487 -14.26 -10.24 -11.70
CA ARG A 487 -13.93 -8.99 -12.41
C ARG A 487 -15.19 -8.22 -12.75
N GLU A 488 -16.23 -8.86 -13.25
CA GLU A 488 -17.51 -8.19 -13.54
C GLU A 488 -18.16 -7.63 -12.28
N VAL A 489 -18.17 -8.36 -11.17
CA VAL A 489 -18.68 -7.83 -9.88
C VAL A 489 -17.88 -6.59 -9.46
N ILE A 490 -16.56 -6.62 -9.56
CA ILE A 490 -15.68 -5.48 -9.23
C ILE A 490 -15.94 -4.30 -10.17
N PHE A 491 -16.22 -4.55 -11.44
CA PHE A 491 -16.58 -3.49 -12.40
C PHE A 491 -17.95 -2.89 -12.09
N ASP A 492 -18.92 -3.71 -11.72
CA ASP A 492 -20.24 -3.21 -11.31
C ASP A 492 -20.19 -2.38 -10.04
N ILE A 493 -19.35 -2.77 -9.06
CA ILE A 493 -19.06 -1.93 -7.89
C ILE A 493 -18.54 -0.57 -8.34
N GLN A 494 -17.53 -0.52 -9.18
CA GLN A 494 -16.93 0.73 -9.65
C GLN A 494 -17.94 1.61 -10.41
N ARG A 495 -18.80 1.02 -11.26
CA ARG A 495 -19.88 1.74 -11.95
C ARG A 495 -20.85 2.39 -10.96
N ARG A 496 -21.25 1.66 -9.90
CA ARG A 496 -22.10 2.21 -8.86
C ARG A 496 -21.41 3.32 -8.08
N LEU A 497 -20.18 3.09 -7.64
CA LEU A 497 -19.39 4.09 -6.91
C LEU A 497 -19.18 5.36 -7.74
N ALA A 498 -18.89 5.24 -9.03
CA ALA A 498 -18.79 6.36 -9.95
C ALA A 498 -20.09 7.17 -10.09
N LYS A 499 -21.25 6.51 -10.01
CA LYS A 499 -22.54 7.19 -9.99
C LYS A 499 -22.80 7.90 -8.65
N GLN A 500 -22.41 7.30 -7.53
CA GLN A 500 -22.71 7.79 -6.19
C GLN A 500 -21.74 8.88 -5.71
N GLN A 501 -20.53 8.92 -6.23
CA GLN A 501 -19.47 9.88 -5.87
C GLN A 501 -19.29 10.01 -4.35
N TYR A 502 -19.18 8.87 -3.65
CA TYR A 502 -18.92 8.86 -2.21
C TYR A 502 -17.56 9.46 -1.87
N TYR A 503 -16.58 9.21 -2.74
CA TYR A 503 -15.29 9.87 -2.77
C TYR A 503 -15.12 10.57 -4.12
N VAL A 504 -14.52 11.75 -4.10
CA VAL A 504 -14.11 12.44 -5.34
C VAL A 504 -12.66 12.07 -5.62
N GLN A 505 -12.44 11.13 -6.55
CA GLN A 505 -11.10 10.66 -6.92
C GLN A 505 -10.33 11.73 -7.68
N MET A 506 -9.06 11.89 -7.31
CA MET A 506 -8.10 12.74 -7.98
C MET A 506 -7.30 11.96 -9.03
N PRO A 507 -6.69 12.65 -9.98
CA PRO A 507 -5.73 12.02 -10.87
C PRO A 507 -4.50 11.55 -10.10
N SER A 508 -3.77 10.60 -10.67
CA SER A 508 -2.45 10.21 -10.21
C SER A 508 -1.42 10.37 -11.32
N GLY A 509 -0.19 10.68 -10.93
CA GLY A 509 0.94 10.75 -11.85
C GLY A 509 1.62 9.40 -12.04
N VAL A 510 2.84 9.45 -12.52
CA VAL A 510 3.74 8.29 -12.61
C VAL A 510 4.78 8.33 -11.49
N TYR A 511 5.18 7.17 -11.02
CA TYR A 511 6.34 7.02 -10.16
C TYR A 511 7.62 6.98 -10.98
N ILE A 512 8.68 7.51 -10.41
CA ILE A 512 10.01 7.47 -10.97
C ILE A 512 10.91 6.71 -10.01
N GLY A 513 11.23 5.48 -10.37
CA GLY A 513 12.28 4.72 -9.71
C GLY A 513 13.63 5.18 -10.23
N VAL A 514 14.51 5.61 -9.33
CA VAL A 514 15.89 6.00 -9.65
C VAL A 514 16.82 5.33 -8.66
N TRP A 515 17.87 4.65 -9.14
CA TRP A 515 18.84 3.98 -8.25
C TRP A 515 20.23 3.91 -8.85
N GLU A 516 21.23 3.78 -7.97
CA GLU A 516 22.61 3.59 -8.40
C GLU A 516 22.77 2.31 -9.21
N GLY A 517 23.48 2.41 -10.33
CA GLY A 517 23.80 1.26 -11.16
C GLY A 517 24.68 0.20 -10.47
N ALA A 518 25.36 0.59 -9.39
CA ALA A 518 26.06 -0.33 -8.50
C ALA A 518 25.13 -1.17 -7.63
N LEU A 519 23.88 -0.74 -7.39
CA LEU A 519 22.86 -1.55 -6.72
C LEU A 519 22.30 -2.56 -7.72
N LYS A 520 22.73 -3.80 -7.59
CA LYS A 520 22.35 -4.92 -8.47
C LYS A 520 21.20 -5.72 -7.88
N ASN A 521 20.52 -6.45 -8.75
CA ASN A 521 19.38 -7.31 -8.43
C ASN A 521 18.24 -6.57 -7.71
N TYR A 522 18.04 -5.29 -8.03
CA TYR A 522 16.98 -4.44 -7.56
C TYR A 522 16.09 -3.98 -8.72
N ALA A 523 14.80 -3.89 -8.46
CA ALA A 523 13.85 -3.15 -9.27
C ALA A 523 12.76 -2.55 -8.36
N PRO A 524 12.26 -1.35 -8.69
CA PRO A 524 11.16 -0.74 -7.95
C PRO A 524 9.86 -1.53 -8.18
N SER A 525 8.94 -1.45 -7.21
CA SER A 525 7.59 -2.01 -7.29
C SER A 525 6.66 -1.22 -6.37
N PHE A 526 5.38 -1.55 -6.41
CA PHE A 526 4.40 -0.95 -5.50
C PHE A 526 4.53 -1.48 -4.06
N GLY A 527 3.88 -0.77 -3.14
CA GLY A 527 3.78 -1.15 -1.73
C GLY A 527 5.02 -0.82 -0.90
N TYR A 528 5.01 -1.24 0.36
CA TYR A 528 5.97 -0.81 1.37
C TYR A 528 6.99 -1.88 1.75
N ASP A 529 7.04 -3.00 1.03
CA ASP A 529 7.98 -4.10 1.31
C ASP A 529 9.37 -3.83 0.73
N TYR A 530 10.02 -2.80 1.23
CA TYR A 530 11.37 -2.43 0.77
C TYR A 530 12.41 -3.44 1.22
N GLY A 531 12.28 -3.97 2.45
CA GLY A 531 13.15 -5.03 2.93
C GLY A 531 13.08 -6.27 2.04
N GLY A 532 11.88 -6.71 1.68
CA GLY A 532 11.69 -7.83 0.76
C GLY A 532 12.27 -7.58 -0.64
N ARG A 533 12.20 -6.35 -1.16
CA ARG A 533 12.79 -5.97 -2.46
C ARG A 533 14.31 -5.88 -2.43
N LEU A 534 14.90 -5.51 -1.30
CA LEU A 534 16.32 -5.27 -1.15
C LEU A 534 17.10 -6.48 -0.60
N MET A 535 16.43 -7.48 -0.02
CA MET A 535 17.14 -8.57 0.66
C MET A 535 18.09 -9.36 -0.24
N ALA A 536 17.78 -9.46 -1.53
CA ALA A 536 18.63 -10.12 -2.53
C ALA A 536 19.43 -9.12 -3.38
N ALA A 537 19.35 -7.83 -3.09
CA ALA A 537 20.16 -6.82 -3.74
C ALA A 537 21.59 -6.83 -3.18
N TRP A 538 22.56 -6.36 -3.99
CA TRP A 538 23.96 -6.29 -3.61
C TRP A 538 24.66 -5.08 -4.25
N LEU A 539 25.76 -4.65 -3.67
CA LEU A 539 26.51 -3.47 -4.10
C LEU A 539 27.75 -3.88 -4.91
N ASP A 540 27.82 -3.42 -6.16
CA ASP A 540 28.95 -3.62 -7.05
C ASP A 540 29.91 -2.43 -6.98
N ARG A 541 30.43 -2.19 -5.76
CA ARG A 541 31.39 -1.13 -5.47
C ARG A 541 32.30 -1.55 -4.31
#